data_af1efb95e99b46432a1e2d56eeb9f11d
#
_entry.id   af1efb95e99b46432a1e2d56eeb9f11d
#
_cell.length_a   1.000
_cell.length_b   1.000
_cell.length_c   1.000
_cell.angle_alpha   90.00
_cell.angle_beta   90.00
_cell.angle_gamma   90.00
#
_symmetry.space_group_name_H-M   'P 1'
#
loop_
_entity.id
_entity.type
_entity.pdbx_description
1 polymer ?
#
loop_
_entity_poly.entity_id
_entity_poly.type
_entity_poly.pdbx_seq_one_letter_code
_entity_poly.pdbx_strand_id
1 'polypeptide(L)'
;MGYWGWTPYVPVAVRRKKAEKAAAKAAAKAKKGGAALTPIAPYRGAVAKTFWGKAWCDNLERYSDYSNRLPRGRTYVRNGSVIDLKISAGGVHAQVVGSSLYKVAVNVVAVPDKQWQAIRADCSNSIDSLVELLQGKLSNAVMERICKPGSGLFPAPAGMQFSCSCPDWADMCKHVAAVLYGVGARLDLDPELLFKLRCVNAKELVAEAAVSLTKTKRAPAASKLLDDSLLADVFGIEMAEPALATLPSKPKVQHRTNPARASKSSQTSKKKTTRKS
;
A
#
# COMPACT_ATOMS: atom_id res chain seq x y z
N MET A 1 -15.67 -2.90 -51.14
CA MET A 1 -14.37 -3.38 -50.61
C MET A 1 -13.65 -2.21 -49.92
N GLY A 2 -13.69 -2.14 -48.61
CA GLY A 2 -13.12 -1.04 -47.82
C GLY A 2 -11.61 -1.18 -47.74
N TYR A 3 -10.88 -0.22 -48.26
CA TYR A 3 -9.44 -0.08 -48.12
C TYR A 3 -9.10 0.06 -46.64
N TRP A 4 -8.43 -0.93 -46.08
CA TRP A 4 -7.78 -0.86 -44.76
C TRP A 4 -6.56 0.06 -44.88
N GLY A 5 -6.80 1.38 -44.90
CA GLY A 5 -5.73 2.37 -44.93
C GLY A 5 -4.87 2.27 -43.66
N TRP A 6 -3.59 2.03 -43.82
CA TRP A 6 -2.58 2.16 -42.74
C TRP A 6 -2.67 3.57 -42.17
N THR A 7 -2.96 3.68 -40.88
CA THR A 7 -2.90 4.99 -40.21
C THR A 7 -1.47 5.53 -40.28
N PRO A 8 -1.27 6.76 -40.82
CA PRO A 8 0.07 7.31 -40.99
C PRO A 8 0.83 7.37 -39.64
N TYR A 9 2.14 7.20 -39.71
CA TYR A 9 3.02 7.30 -38.54
C TYR A 9 2.91 8.72 -37.95
N VAL A 10 2.57 8.81 -36.67
CA VAL A 10 2.55 10.08 -35.92
C VAL A 10 3.86 10.20 -35.12
N PRO A 11 4.69 11.22 -35.39
CA PRO A 11 5.95 11.44 -34.66
C PRO A 11 5.75 11.56 -33.15
N VAL A 12 6.74 11.12 -32.38
CA VAL A 12 6.71 11.16 -30.90
C VAL A 12 6.45 12.57 -30.37
N ALA A 13 7.08 13.59 -30.96
CA ALA A 13 6.88 14.98 -30.56
C ALA A 13 5.42 15.43 -30.70
N VAL A 14 4.74 15.03 -31.79
CA VAL A 14 3.33 15.34 -32.01
C VAL A 14 2.45 14.62 -30.98
N ARG A 15 2.75 13.36 -30.66
CA ARG A 15 2.02 12.60 -29.63
C ARG A 15 2.17 13.24 -28.24
N ARG A 16 3.39 13.69 -27.88
CA ARG A 16 3.64 14.41 -26.61
C ARG A 16 2.85 15.71 -26.55
N LYS A 17 2.95 16.56 -27.57
CA LYS A 17 2.15 17.81 -27.62
C LYS A 17 0.66 17.56 -27.50
N LYS A 18 0.16 16.48 -28.12
CA LYS A 18 -1.26 16.10 -28.03
C LYS A 18 -1.61 15.67 -26.59
N ALA A 19 -0.76 14.88 -25.93
CA ALA A 19 -0.95 14.45 -24.55
C ALA A 19 -0.93 15.65 -23.59
N GLU A 20 0.02 16.57 -23.74
CA GLU A 20 0.14 17.79 -22.95
C GLU A 20 -1.11 18.69 -23.10
N LYS A 21 -1.57 18.93 -24.34
CA LYS A 21 -2.82 19.69 -24.57
C LYS A 21 -4.04 19.03 -23.94
N ALA A 22 -4.14 17.70 -24.05
CA ALA A 22 -5.24 16.96 -23.46
C ALA A 22 -5.19 16.99 -21.93
N ALA A 23 -4.00 16.86 -21.35
CA ALA A 23 -3.78 16.98 -19.90
C ALA A 23 -4.14 18.37 -19.39
N ALA A 24 -3.71 19.44 -20.09
CA ALA A 24 -4.04 20.81 -19.74
C ALA A 24 -5.56 21.06 -19.81
N LYS A 25 -6.23 20.58 -20.86
CA LYS A 25 -7.69 20.68 -20.99
C LYS A 25 -8.45 19.92 -19.89
N ALA A 26 -7.98 18.72 -19.57
CA ALA A 26 -8.56 17.91 -18.50
C ALA A 26 -8.30 18.53 -17.11
N ALA A 27 -7.10 19.09 -16.87
CA ALA A 27 -6.79 19.83 -15.65
C ALA A 27 -7.63 21.09 -15.48
N ALA A 28 -7.85 21.85 -16.56
CA ALA A 28 -8.74 23.01 -16.54
C ALA A 28 -10.19 22.64 -16.21
N LYS A 29 -10.66 21.49 -16.70
CA LYS A 29 -11.98 20.95 -16.37
C LYS A 29 -12.03 20.50 -14.90
N ALA A 30 -10.97 19.89 -14.39
CA ALA A 30 -10.88 19.45 -12.99
C ALA A 30 -10.92 20.64 -12.01
N LYS A 31 -10.28 21.78 -12.33
CA LYS A 31 -10.35 23.02 -11.53
C LYS A 31 -11.76 23.59 -11.39
N LYS A 32 -12.68 23.26 -12.31
CA LYS A 32 -14.08 23.71 -12.28
C LYS A 32 -15.01 22.77 -11.48
N GLY A 33 -14.48 21.94 -10.59
CA GLY A 33 -15.27 21.06 -9.73
C GLY A 33 -14.98 19.56 -9.89
N GLY A 34 -13.86 19.19 -10.52
CA GLY A 34 -13.40 17.80 -10.65
C GLY A 34 -12.22 17.47 -9.74
N ALA A 35 -11.98 16.19 -9.49
CA ALA A 35 -10.80 15.72 -8.78
C ALA A 35 -9.51 16.02 -9.57
N ALA A 36 -8.43 16.37 -8.86
CA ALA A 36 -7.12 16.60 -9.46
C ALA A 36 -6.66 15.40 -10.29
N LEU A 37 -6.05 15.67 -11.45
CA LEU A 37 -5.45 14.64 -12.28
C LEU A 37 -4.13 14.15 -11.66
N THR A 38 -3.87 12.88 -11.84
CA THR A 38 -2.64 12.21 -11.42
C THR A 38 -1.92 11.62 -12.64
N PRO A 39 -1.26 12.45 -13.48
CA PRO A 39 -0.61 11.99 -14.70
C PRO A 39 0.64 11.15 -14.40
N ILE A 40 1.02 10.30 -15.36
CA ILE A 40 2.34 9.70 -15.39
C ILE A 40 3.25 10.62 -16.20
N ALA A 41 4.29 11.15 -15.55
CA ALA A 41 5.25 12.03 -16.22
C ALA A 41 5.96 11.29 -17.37
N PRO A 42 6.20 11.95 -18.52
CA PRO A 42 7.02 11.38 -19.58
C PRO A 42 8.44 11.07 -19.08
N TYR A 43 9.02 9.96 -19.54
CA TYR A 43 10.35 9.55 -19.10
C TYR A 43 11.21 9.07 -20.28
N ARG A 44 12.52 8.97 -20.03
CA ARG A 44 13.49 8.32 -20.92
C ARG A 44 14.10 7.13 -20.19
N GLY A 45 14.36 6.04 -20.90
CA GLY A 45 14.92 4.80 -20.32
C GLY A 45 13.85 3.83 -19.81
N ALA A 46 14.09 3.24 -18.64
CA ALA A 46 13.20 2.26 -18.02
C ALA A 46 11.91 2.90 -17.50
N VAL A 47 10.80 2.15 -17.54
CA VAL A 47 9.50 2.57 -16.98
C VAL A 47 9.58 2.71 -15.48
N ALA A 48 10.29 1.79 -14.85
CA ALA A 48 10.43 1.67 -13.41
C ALA A 48 11.92 1.52 -13.06
N LYS A 49 12.33 2.05 -11.91
CA LYS A 49 13.72 2.11 -11.45
C LYS A 49 13.94 1.32 -10.16
N THR A 50 12.95 1.31 -9.28
CA THR A 50 13.01 0.60 -8.01
C THR A 50 12.70 -0.88 -8.17
N PHE A 51 12.94 -1.65 -7.13
CA PHE A 51 12.59 -3.08 -7.09
C PHE A 51 11.11 -3.33 -7.42
N TRP A 52 10.20 -2.58 -6.79
CA TRP A 52 8.76 -2.79 -6.90
C TRP A 52 8.22 -2.59 -8.31
N GLY A 53 8.58 -1.47 -8.90
CA GLY A 53 8.13 -1.16 -10.25
C GLY A 53 8.77 -2.04 -11.30
N LYS A 54 10.06 -2.42 -11.15
CA LYS A 54 10.72 -3.39 -12.04
C LYS A 54 10.06 -4.74 -11.96
N ALA A 55 9.92 -5.30 -10.75
CA ALA A 55 9.29 -6.61 -10.55
C ALA A 55 7.86 -6.66 -11.10
N TRP A 56 7.10 -5.56 -10.98
CA TRP A 56 5.78 -5.43 -11.60
C TRP A 56 5.87 -5.49 -13.13
N CYS A 57 6.76 -4.72 -13.75
CA CYS A 57 6.93 -4.70 -15.20
C CYS A 57 7.41 -6.07 -15.73
N ASP A 58 8.35 -6.71 -15.04
CA ASP A 58 8.85 -8.04 -15.38
C ASP A 58 7.73 -9.10 -15.28
N ASN A 59 6.86 -8.97 -14.27
CA ASN A 59 5.70 -9.84 -14.15
C ASN A 59 4.74 -9.67 -15.34
N LEU A 60 4.48 -8.44 -15.79
CA LEU A 60 3.66 -8.18 -16.98
C LEU A 60 4.26 -8.79 -18.26
N GLU A 61 5.57 -8.71 -18.40
CA GLU A 61 6.27 -9.19 -19.60
C GLU A 61 6.30 -10.73 -19.72
N ARG A 62 5.99 -11.44 -18.63
CA ARG A 62 5.77 -12.90 -18.64
C ARG A 62 4.44 -13.31 -19.27
N TYR A 63 3.51 -12.37 -19.48
CA TYR A 63 2.21 -12.65 -20.08
C TYR A 63 2.33 -12.75 -21.60
N SER A 64 2.68 -13.95 -22.11
CA SER A 64 2.94 -14.23 -23.51
C SER A 64 1.80 -13.81 -24.46
N ASP A 65 0.55 -13.94 -23.99
CA ASP A 65 -0.65 -13.60 -24.76
C ASP A 65 -0.73 -12.13 -25.17
N TYR A 66 0.02 -11.28 -24.47
CA TYR A 66 0.00 -9.83 -24.68
C TYR A 66 1.30 -9.27 -25.28
N SER A 67 2.21 -10.15 -25.71
CA SER A 67 3.56 -9.80 -26.18
C SER A 67 3.58 -8.74 -27.29
N ASN A 68 2.59 -8.72 -28.19
CA ASN A 68 2.48 -7.74 -29.27
C ASN A 68 1.92 -6.38 -28.84
N ARG A 69 1.22 -6.29 -27.70
CA ARG A 69 0.60 -5.08 -27.19
C ARG A 69 1.46 -4.35 -26.17
N LEU A 70 2.25 -5.08 -25.39
CA LEU A 70 3.12 -4.55 -24.35
C LEU A 70 4.12 -3.49 -24.86
N PRO A 71 4.87 -3.68 -25.97
CA PRO A 71 5.79 -2.68 -26.49
C PRO A 71 5.09 -1.37 -26.89
N ARG A 72 3.88 -1.48 -27.43
CA ARG A 72 3.05 -0.30 -27.78
C ARG A 72 2.59 0.45 -26.51
N GLY A 73 2.16 -0.27 -25.48
CA GLY A 73 1.80 0.29 -24.17
C GLY A 73 2.98 1.01 -23.54
N ARG A 74 4.16 0.41 -23.54
CA ARG A 74 5.42 1.00 -23.07
C ARG A 74 5.74 2.33 -23.77
N THR A 75 5.52 2.38 -25.08
CA THR A 75 5.69 3.62 -25.85
C THR A 75 4.68 4.70 -25.44
N TYR A 76 3.42 4.34 -25.15
CA TYR A 76 2.38 5.27 -24.73
C TYR A 76 2.70 5.91 -23.38
N VAL A 77 3.06 5.08 -22.36
CA VAL A 77 3.39 5.60 -21.04
C VAL A 77 4.66 6.45 -21.07
N ARG A 78 5.67 6.03 -21.83
CA ARG A 78 6.93 6.78 -22.02
C ARG A 78 6.70 8.19 -22.59
N ASN A 79 5.69 8.35 -23.44
CA ASN A 79 5.33 9.61 -24.05
C ASN A 79 4.38 10.49 -23.20
N GLY A 80 4.04 10.06 -21.97
CA GLY A 80 3.12 10.78 -21.10
C GLY A 80 1.68 10.73 -21.58
N SER A 81 1.32 9.70 -22.36
CA SER A 81 -0.05 9.54 -22.85
C SER A 81 -1.04 9.16 -21.76
N VAL A 82 -0.59 8.65 -20.60
CA VAL A 82 -1.42 8.39 -19.42
C VAL A 82 -1.53 9.68 -18.62
N ILE A 83 -2.60 10.43 -18.85
CA ILE A 83 -2.80 11.78 -18.27
C ILE A 83 -3.53 11.78 -16.94
N ASP A 84 -4.11 10.65 -16.56
CA ASP A 84 -4.67 10.41 -15.23
C ASP A 84 -4.56 8.92 -14.92
N LEU A 85 -4.09 8.58 -13.71
CA LEU A 85 -4.02 7.19 -13.24
C LEU A 85 -4.26 7.16 -11.74
N LYS A 86 -5.33 6.51 -11.33
CA LYS A 86 -5.75 6.35 -9.93
C LYS A 86 -5.84 4.89 -9.59
N ILE A 87 -5.13 4.50 -8.52
CA ILE A 87 -5.16 3.15 -7.96
C ILE A 87 -6.05 3.18 -6.71
N SER A 88 -7.04 2.31 -6.70
CA SER A 88 -7.97 2.09 -5.59
C SER A 88 -7.94 0.64 -5.14
N ALA A 89 -8.67 0.31 -4.08
CA ALA A 89 -8.85 -1.08 -3.68
C ALA A 89 -9.51 -1.87 -4.82
N GLY A 90 -8.87 -2.94 -5.26
CA GLY A 90 -9.37 -3.82 -6.32
C GLY A 90 -9.40 -3.22 -7.72
N GLY A 91 -8.85 -2.00 -7.95
CA GLY A 91 -8.99 -1.42 -9.28
C GLY A 91 -8.07 -0.27 -9.63
N VAL A 92 -7.91 -0.05 -10.94
CA VAL A 92 -7.18 1.07 -11.51
C VAL A 92 -8.08 1.78 -12.52
N HIS A 93 -8.22 3.08 -12.40
CA HIS A 93 -8.92 3.93 -13.36
C HIS A 93 -7.94 4.91 -13.98
N ALA A 94 -7.97 5.03 -15.30
CA ALA A 94 -7.04 5.89 -16.01
C ALA A 94 -7.66 6.55 -17.24
N GLN A 95 -7.03 7.65 -17.66
CA GLN A 95 -7.30 8.33 -18.91
C GLN A 95 -6.05 8.32 -19.78
N VAL A 96 -6.18 7.81 -20.99
CA VAL A 96 -5.08 7.64 -21.92
C VAL A 96 -5.35 8.38 -23.23
N VAL A 97 -4.42 9.22 -23.65
CA VAL A 97 -4.51 9.98 -24.91
C VAL A 97 -3.94 9.13 -26.05
N GLY A 98 -4.79 8.82 -27.01
CA GLY A 98 -4.42 8.19 -28.27
C GLY A 98 -4.89 9.04 -29.46
N SER A 99 -5.62 8.44 -30.40
CA SER A 99 -6.37 9.20 -31.42
C SER A 99 -7.46 10.06 -30.79
N SER A 100 -8.07 9.52 -29.72
CA SER A 100 -9.01 10.21 -28.84
C SER A 100 -8.57 10.07 -27.39
N LEU A 101 -9.34 10.62 -26.45
CA LEU A 101 -9.16 10.39 -25.02
C LEU A 101 -9.95 9.13 -24.66
N TYR A 102 -9.22 8.11 -24.16
CA TYR A 102 -9.79 6.84 -23.79
C TYR A 102 -9.85 6.68 -22.26
N LYS A 103 -10.97 6.17 -21.78
CA LYS A 103 -11.13 5.76 -20.40
C LYS A 103 -10.75 4.29 -20.29
N VAL A 104 -9.89 3.97 -19.32
CA VAL A 104 -9.42 2.62 -19.06
C VAL A 104 -9.74 2.26 -17.62
N ALA A 105 -10.28 1.07 -17.41
CA ALA A 105 -10.44 0.48 -16.11
C ALA A 105 -9.80 -0.91 -16.09
N VAL A 106 -9.13 -1.22 -14.99
CA VAL A 106 -8.55 -2.54 -14.69
C VAL A 106 -9.09 -2.96 -13.33
N ASN A 107 -9.89 -4.01 -13.29
CA ASN A 107 -10.33 -4.63 -12.05
C ASN A 107 -9.36 -5.75 -11.69
N VAL A 108 -8.94 -5.80 -10.45
CA VAL A 108 -7.99 -6.78 -9.93
C VAL A 108 -8.63 -7.51 -8.76
N VAL A 109 -8.66 -8.82 -8.84
CA VAL A 109 -9.19 -9.67 -7.78
C VAL A 109 -8.39 -9.49 -6.50
N ALA A 110 -9.05 -9.41 -5.35
CA ALA A 110 -8.41 -9.37 -4.04
C ALA A 110 -7.53 -10.62 -3.81
N VAL A 111 -6.54 -10.50 -2.94
CA VAL A 111 -5.76 -11.68 -2.53
C VAL A 111 -6.66 -12.59 -1.68
N PRO A 112 -6.69 -13.91 -1.94
CA PRO A 112 -7.38 -14.85 -1.05
C PRO A 112 -6.78 -14.82 0.36
N ASP A 113 -7.63 -14.87 1.39
CA ASP A 113 -7.21 -14.79 2.80
C ASP A 113 -6.12 -15.81 3.16
N LYS A 114 -6.26 -17.05 2.67
CA LYS A 114 -5.26 -18.11 2.90
C LYS A 114 -3.88 -17.72 2.33
N GLN A 115 -3.86 -17.11 1.15
CA GLN A 115 -2.61 -16.65 0.52
C GLN A 115 -2.01 -15.49 1.29
N TRP A 116 -2.84 -14.54 1.75
CA TRP A 116 -2.38 -13.41 2.55
C TRP A 116 -1.81 -13.87 3.89
N GLN A 117 -2.46 -14.80 4.57
CA GLN A 117 -1.95 -15.41 5.80
C GLN A 117 -0.60 -16.10 5.59
N ALA A 118 -0.44 -16.87 4.51
CA ALA A 118 0.85 -17.49 4.18
C ALA A 118 1.95 -16.45 3.91
N ILE A 119 1.64 -15.37 3.18
CA ILE A 119 2.60 -14.28 2.94
C ILE A 119 3.04 -13.65 4.27
N ARG A 120 2.09 -13.35 5.17
CA ARG A 120 2.40 -12.75 6.48
C ARG A 120 3.28 -13.67 7.33
N ALA A 121 2.93 -14.95 7.41
CA ALA A 121 3.71 -15.94 8.16
C ALA A 121 5.15 -16.07 7.62
N ASP A 122 5.33 -16.14 6.30
CA ASP A 122 6.64 -16.22 5.67
C ASP A 122 7.46 -14.94 5.90
N CYS A 123 6.82 -13.78 5.82
CA CYS A 123 7.46 -12.49 6.04
C CYS A 123 7.85 -12.29 7.49
N SER A 124 7.04 -12.74 8.46
CA SER A 124 7.35 -12.59 9.89
C SER A 124 8.62 -13.32 10.30
N ASN A 125 8.92 -14.43 9.63
CA ASN A 125 10.15 -15.20 9.84
C ASN A 125 11.40 -14.60 9.15
N SER A 126 11.18 -13.66 8.22
CA SER A 126 12.24 -13.05 7.40
C SER A 126 12.60 -11.63 7.86
N ILE A 127 12.00 -11.14 8.92
CA ILE A 127 12.29 -9.82 9.49
C ILE A 127 13.36 -9.98 10.57
N ASP A 128 14.61 -9.75 10.18
CA ASP A 128 15.76 -9.92 11.06
C ASP A 128 15.97 -8.74 12.01
N SER A 129 15.32 -7.60 11.77
CA SER A 129 15.54 -6.37 12.52
C SER A 129 14.26 -5.58 12.75
N LEU A 130 13.90 -5.39 14.01
CA LEU A 130 12.84 -4.47 14.44
C LEU A 130 13.13 -3.03 13.98
N VAL A 131 14.41 -2.66 13.87
CA VAL A 131 14.84 -1.31 13.46
C VAL A 131 14.50 -1.04 11.99
N GLU A 132 14.73 -1.98 11.09
CA GLU A 132 14.37 -1.85 9.67
C GLU A 132 12.86 -1.74 9.49
N LEU A 133 12.12 -2.55 10.26
CA LEU A 133 10.67 -2.51 10.28
C LEU A 133 10.13 -1.14 10.73
N LEU A 134 10.68 -0.57 11.81
CA LEU A 134 10.30 0.76 12.32
C LEU A 134 10.68 1.89 11.36
N GLN A 135 11.72 1.69 10.53
CA GLN A 135 12.11 2.60 9.47
C GLN A 135 11.26 2.47 8.19
N GLY A 136 10.29 1.56 8.18
CA GLY A 136 9.47 1.29 6.98
C GLY A 136 10.24 0.63 5.84
N LYS A 137 11.43 0.08 6.10
CA LYS A 137 12.24 -0.62 5.11
C LYS A 137 11.91 -2.11 5.18
N LEU A 138 11.44 -2.66 4.07
CA LEU A 138 11.25 -4.10 3.93
C LEU A 138 12.57 -4.74 3.47
N SER A 139 12.96 -5.84 4.09
CA SER A 139 14.13 -6.61 3.67
C SER A 139 13.96 -7.16 2.25
N ASN A 140 15.06 -7.45 1.56
CA ASN A 140 15.01 -8.03 0.22
C ASN A 140 14.20 -9.33 0.18
N ALA A 141 14.34 -10.19 1.19
CA ALA A 141 13.60 -11.45 1.31
C ALA A 141 12.08 -11.21 1.40
N VAL A 142 11.65 -10.22 2.17
CA VAL A 142 10.24 -9.82 2.25
C VAL A 142 9.73 -9.28 0.91
N MET A 143 10.51 -8.42 0.27
CA MET A 143 10.15 -7.87 -1.05
C MET A 143 10.02 -8.98 -2.11
N GLU A 144 10.96 -9.90 -2.17
CA GLU A 144 10.92 -11.05 -3.07
C GLU A 144 9.72 -11.96 -2.79
N ARG A 145 9.42 -12.20 -1.51
CA ARG A 145 8.25 -12.99 -1.13
C ARG A 145 6.94 -12.35 -1.57
N ILE A 146 6.80 -11.05 -1.39
CA ILE A 146 5.62 -10.28 -1.80
C ILE A 146 5.47 -10.27 -3.32
N CYS A 147 6.57 -10.15 -4.07
CA CYS A 147 6.55 -10.09 -5.54
C CYS A 147 6.59 -11.47 -6.21
N LYS A 148 6.61 -12.57 -5.45
CA LYS A 148 6.72 -13.93 -5.99
C LYS A 148 5.56 -14.24 -6.93
N PRO A 149 5.83 -14.66 -8.20
CA PRO A 149 4.78 -15.01 -9.14
C PRO A 149 3.85 -16.11 -8.62
N GLY A 150 2.55 -15.95 -8.81
CA GLY A 150 1.53 -16.92 -8.44
C GLY A 150 1.20 -17.00 -6.95
N SER A 151 2.19 -16.84 -6.06
CA SER A 151 1.99 -16.94 -4.60
C SER A 151 2.20 -15.64 -3.83
N GLY A 152 2.65 -14.58 -4.49
CA GLY A 152 2.79 -13.22 -3.95
C GLY A 152 1.57 -12.35 -4.22
N LEU A 153 1.78 -11.02 -4.18
CA LEU A 153 0.70 -10.05 -4.39
C LEU A 153 0.46 -9.72 -5.87
N PHE A 154 1.37 -10.06 -6.79
CA PHE A 154 1.13 -9.75 -8.20
C PHE A 154 -0.04 -10.57 -8.73
N PRO A 155 -1.03 -9.92 -9.39
CA PRO A 155 -2.15 -10.63 -9.97
C PRO A 155 -1.69 -11.49 -11.16
N ALA A 156 -2.28 -12.67 -11.30
CA ALA A 156 -2.18 -13.43 -12.54
C ALA A 156 -3.08 -12.79 -13.63
N PRO A 157 -2.85 -13.05 -14.94
CA PRO A 157 -3.72 -12.55 -16.01
C PRO A 157 -5.20 -12.85 -15.78
N ALA A 158 -5.53 -14.07 -15.36
CA ALA A 158 -6.90 -14.49 -15.06
C ALA A 158 -7.54 -13.73 -13.88
N GLY A 159 -6.74 -13.11 -13.01
CA GLY A 159 -7.20 -12.27 -11.90
C GLY A 159 -7.38 -10.80 -12.27
N MET A 160 -7.27 -10.45 -13.55
CA MET A 160 -7.43 -9.08 -14.04
C MET A 160 -8.50 -9.03 -15.13
N GLN A 161 -9.40 -8.05 -15.01
CA GLN A 161 -10.41 -7.74 -16.02
C GLN A 161 -10.14 -6.35 -16.58
N PHE A 162 -10.13 -6.23 -17.89
CA PHE A 162 -9.79 -5.00 -18.58
C PHE A 162 -11.01 -4.40 -19.28
N SER A 163 -11.11 -3.09 -19.23
CA SER A 163 -12.09 -2.31 -20.00
C SER A 163 -11.41 -1.08 -20.58
N CYS A 164 -11.65 -0.82 -21.86
CA CYS A 164 -11.17 0.36 -22.54
C CYS A 164 -12.21 0.89 -23.52
N SER A 165 -12.44 2.20 -23.55
CA SER A 165 -13.37 2.84 -24.48
C SER A 165 -12.83 2.97 -25.92
N CYS A 166 -11.71 2.32 -26.27
CA CYS A 166 -11.17 2.32 -27.61
C CYS A 166 -11.85 1.26 -28.50
N PRO A 167 -11.82 1.42 -29.83
CA PRO A 167 -12.44 0.46 -30.76
C PRO A 167 -11.62 -0.82 -30.98
N ASP A 168 -10.52 -1.04 -30.24
CA ASP A 168 -9.71 -2.26 -30.31
C ASP A 168 -10.47 -3.39 -29.58
N TRP A 169 -10.75 -4.47 -30.26
CA TRP A 169 -11.51 -5.61 -29.73
C TRP A 169 -10.66 -6.55 -28.84
N ALA A 170 -9.33 -6.34 -28.79
CA ALA A 170 -8.45 -7.18 -27.99
C ALA A 170 -8.68 -6.92 -26.47
N ASP A 171 -8.71 -7.97 -25.66
CA ASP A 171 -8.86 -7.90 -24.20
C ASP A 171 -7.84 -6.94 -23.59
N MET A 172 -6.56 -7.09 -23.96
CA MET A 172 -5.53 -6.12 -23.62
C MET A 172 -5.17 -5.27 -24.86
N CYS A 173 -5.75 -4.10 -24.99
CA CYS A 173 -5.32 -3.14 -25.99
C CYS A 173 -4.07 -2.36 -25.53
N LYS A 174 -3.43 -1.61 -26.45
CA LYS A 174 -2.26 -0.77 -26.14
C LYS A 174 -2.48 0.26 -25.02
N HIS A 175 -3.71 0.71 -24.80
CA HIS A 175 -4.05 1.68 -23.76
C HIS A 175 -4.11 1.00 -22.38
N VAL A 176 -4.67 -0.20 -22.29
CA VAL A 176 -4.63 -1.04 -21.08
C VAL A 176 -3.17 -1.36 -20.74
N ALA A 177 -2.37 -1.80 -21.72
CA ALA A 177 -0.95 -2.06 -21.51
C ALA A 177 -0.20 -0.81 -20.99
N ALA A 178 -0.51 0.38 -21.52
CA ALA A 178 0.05 1.64 -21.02
C ALA A 178 -0.31 1.91 -19.55
N VAL A 179 -1.56 1.64 -19.16
CA VAL A 179 -2.01 1.79 -17.77
C VAL A 179 -1.29 0.82 -16.86
N LEU A 180 -1.14 -0.44 -17.24
CA LEU A 180 -0.41 -1.44 -16.44
C LEU A 180 1.07 -1.06 -16.24
N TYR A 181 1.75 -0.56 -17.27
CA TYR A 181 3.09 0.02 -17.10
C TYR A 181 3.06 1.28 -16.21
N GLY A 182 2.02 2.10 -16.32
CA GLY A 182 1.81 3.25 -15.43
C GLY A 182 1.66 2.86 -13.96
N VAL A 183 1.04 1.71 -13.67
CA VAL A 183 1.02 1.14 -12.31
C VAL A 183 2.44 0.87 -11.83
N GLY A 184 3.30 0.24 -12.63
CA GLY A 184 4.71 0.03 -12.28
C GLY A 184 5.45 1.33 -11.95
N ALA A 185 5.22 2.40 -12.73
CA ALA A 185 5.79 3.71 -12.44
C ALA A 185 5.24 4.35 -11.14
N ARG A 186 4.01 4.02 -10.74
CA ARG A 186 3.44 4.46 -9.45
C ARG A 186 4.02 3.68 -8.28
N LEU A 187 4.26 2.39 -8.44
CA LEU A 187 4.87 1.55 -7.42
C LEU A 187 6.33 1.96 -7.10
N ASP A 188 7.01 2.62 -8.04
CA ASP A 188 8.31 3.24 -7.79
C ASP A 188 8.25 4.38 -6.76
N LEU A 189 7.13 5.10 -6.72
CA LEU A 189 6.93 6.26 -5.85
C LEU A 189 6.23 5.87 -4.54
N ASP A 190 5.33 4.91 -4.63
CA ASP A 190 4.49 4.47 -3.51
C ASP A 190 4.20 2.97 -3.62
N PRO A 191 5.06 2.11 -3.04
CA PRO A 191 4.88 0.66 -3.03
C PRO A 191 3.61 0.20 -2.29
N GLU A 192 3.07 0.99 -1.36
CA GLU A 192 1.86 0.65 -0.62
C GLU A 192 0.64 0.52 -1.53
N LEU A 193 0.67 1.14 -2.70
CA LEU A 193 -0.39 1.02 -3.70
C LEU A 193 -0.60 -0.43 -4.18
N LEU A 194 0.42 -1.29 -4.09
CA LEU A 194 0.27 -2.72 -4.41
C LEU A 194 -0.66 -3.40 -3.41
N PHE A 195 -0.49 -3.15 -2.12
CA PHE A 195 -1.33 -3.70 -1.05
C PHE A 195 -2.77 -3.20 -1.18
N LYS A 196 -2.92 -1.90 -1.42
CA LYS A 196 -4.22 -1.29 -1.69
C LYS A 196 -4.92 -1.91 -2.89
N LEU A 197 -4.20 -2.08 -4.01
CA LEU A 197 -4.73 -2.70 -5.23
C LEU A 197 -5.22 -4.13 -4.99
N ARG A 198 -4.54 -4.86 -4.11
CA ARG A 198 -4.87 -6.25 -3.77
C ARG A 198 -5.77 -6.40 -2.56
N CYS A 199 -6.33 -5.28 -2.05
CA CYS A 199 -7.26 -5.24 -0.92
C CYS A 199 -6.70 -5.83 0.38
N VAL A 200 -5.39 -5.67 0.64
CA VAL A 200 -4.73 -6.10 1.87
C VAL A 200 -4.04 -4.94 2.57
N ASN A 201 -3.78 -5.08 3.86
CA ASN A 201 -3.19 -4.03 4.68
C ASN A 201 -1.73 -4.34 5.00
N ALA A 202 -0.79 -3.52 4.50
CA ALA A 202 0.63 -3.65 4.76
C ALA A 202 0.99 -3.61 6.27
N LYS A 203 0.20 -2.91 7.09
CA LYS A 203 0.43 -2.83 8.55
C LYS A 203 0.30 -4.18 9.26
N GLU A 204 -0.42 -5.13 8.67
CA GLU A 204 -0.56 -6.47 9.23
C GLU A 204 0.77 -7.25 9.18
N LEU A 205 1.62 -7.00 8.17
CA LEU A 205 2.97 -7.59 8.11
C LEU A 205 3.81 -7.12 9.29
N VAL A 206 3.74 -5.82 9.60
CA VAL A 206 4.48 -5.20 10.71
C VAL A 206 3.99 -5.73 12.06
N ALA A 207 2.65 -5.81 12.24
CA ALA A 207 2.05 -6.28 13.47
C ALA A 207 2.42 -7.75 13.77
N GLU A 208 2.38 -8.61 12.76
CA GLU A 208 2.72 -10.03 12.93
C GLU A 208 4.20 -10.26 13.22
N ALA A 209 5.08 -9.50 12.58
CA ALA A 209 6.51 -9.51 12.85
C ALA A 209 6.82 -9.07 14.30
N ALA A 210 6.17 -8.00 14.78
CA ALA A 210 6.32 -7.55 16.16
C ALA A 210 5.89 -8.62 17.17
N VAL A 211 4.78 -9.33 16.91
CA VAL A 211 4.31 -10.44 17.75
C VAL A 211 5.28 -11.61 17.70
N SER A 212 5.84 -11.94 16.55
CA SER A 212 6.83 -13.01 16.39
C SER A 212 8.10 -12.72 17.20
N LEU A 213 8.62 -11.50 17.11
CA LEU A 213 9.81 -11.06 17.85
C LEU A 213 9.59 -11.06 19.37
N THR A 214 8.37 -10.80 19.85
CA THR A 214 8.06 -10.89 21.29
C THR A 214 7.96 -12.33 21.80
N LYS A 215 7.50 -13.27 20.94
CA LYS A 215 7.41 -14.70 21.27
C LYS A 215 8.78 -15.40 21.25
N THR A 216 9.72 -14.92 20.45
CA THR A 216 11.08 -15.49 20.36
C THR A 216 12.02 -15.00 21.44
N LYS A 217 11.61 -14.15 22.37
CA LYS A 217 12.34 -13.87 23.61
C LYS A 217 12.34 -15.08 24.56
N ARG A 218 12.94 -16.14 24.10
CA ARG A 218 13.65 -17.05 25.02
C ARG A 218 14.69 -16.18 25.70
N ALA A 219 14.63 -16.06 27.01
CA ALA A 219 15.65 -15.32 27.78
C ALA A 219 17.03 -15.70 27.24
N PRO A 220 17.90 -14.74 26.91
CA PRO A 220 19.23 -15.06 26.47
C PRO A 220 19.85 -15.98 27.52
N ALA A 221 20.51 -17.07 27.07
CA ALA A 221 21.20 -17.95 27.96
C ALA A 221 22.11 -17.10 28.87
N ALA A 222 22.17 -17.40 30.17
CA ALA A 222 22.91 -16.62 31.19
C ALA A 222 24.36 -16.31 30.79
N SER A 223 24.94 -17.09 29.86
CA SER A 223 26.26 -16.88 29.25
C SER A 223 26.35 -15.73 28.24
N LYS A 224 25.22 -15.10 27.87
CA LYS A 224 25.15 -13.95 26.92
C LYS A 224 24.64 -12.67 27.57
N LEU A 225 24.40 -12.66 28.85
CA LEU A 225 24.17 -11.43 29.60
C LEU A 225 25.53 -10.78 29.81
N LEU A 226 25.74 -9.62 29.23
CA LEU A 226 26.86 -8.76 29.59
C LEU A 226 26.68 -8.39 31.06
N ASP A 227 27.72 -8.59 31.84
CA ASP A 227 27.76 -8.22 33.25
C ASP A 227 27.61 -6.69 33.34
N ASP A 228 26.77 -6.17 34.24
CA ASP A 228 26.51 -4.75 34.39
C ASP A 228 27.80 -3.95 34.63
N SER A 229 28.82 -4.59 35.25
CA SER A 229 30.16 -4.04 35.41
C SER A 229 30.89 -3.79 34.09
N LEU A 230 30.69 -4.65 33.08
CA LEU A 230 31.28 -4.48 31.73
C LEU A 230 30.59 -3.40 30.92
N LEU A 231 29.31 -3.12 31.22
CA LEU A 231 28.58 -2.03 30.55
C LEU A 231 29.09 -0.66 31.03
N ALA A 232 29.42 -0.53 32.32
CA ALA A 232 30.01 0.69 32.86
C ALA A 232 31.39 1.01 32.22
N ASP A 233 32.23 0.01 32.00
CA ASP A 233 33.54 0.14 31.39
C ASP A 233 33.48 0.49 29.87
N VAL A 234 32.53 -0.11 29.14
CA VAL A 234 32.42 0.08 27.69
C VAL A 234 31.75 1.40 27.34
N PHE A 235 30.79 1.88 28.12
CA PHE A 235 30.03 3.09 27.84
C PHE A 235 30.41 4.31 28.69
N GLY A 236 31.34 4.14 29.66
CA GLY A 236 31.80 5.23 30.55
C GLY A 236 30.67 5.84 31.39
N ILE A 237 29.64 5.04 31.72
CA ILE A 237 28.49 5.50 32.51
C ILE A 237 28.66 5.02 33.94
N GLU A 238 28.86 5.92 34.89
CA GLU A 238 28.79 5.59 36.32
C GLU A 238 27.35 5.20 36.66
N MET A 239 27.12 3.88 36.91
CA MET A 239 25.83 3.40 37.38
C MET A 239 25.70 3.77 38.85
N ALA A 240 24.74 4.61 39.20
CA ALA A 240 24.41 4.89 40.58
C ALA A 240 23.93 3.59 41.28
N GLU A 241 24.56 3.25 42.43
CA GLU A 241 24.14 2.12 43.24
C GLU A 241 22.61 2.20 43.54
N PRO A 242 21.87 1.07 43.43
CA PRO A 242 20.49 1.07 43.81
C PRO A 242 20.37 1.33 45.32
N ALA A 243 19.85 2.51 45.70
CA ALA A 243 19.50 2.81 47.06
C ALA A 243 18.56 1.74 47.59
N LEU A 244 18.98 1.00 48.63
CA LEU A 244 18.15 0.05 49.35
C LEU A 244 16.90 0.81 49.87
N ALA A 245 15.80 0.67 49.18
CA ALA A 245 14.52 1.18 49.66
C ALA A 245 14.06 0.32 50.82
N THR A 246 14.26 0.82 52.03
CA THR A 246 13.62 0.29 53.23
C THR A 246 12.10 0.41 53.08
N LEU A 247 11.43 -0.72 53.07
CA LEU A 247 9.98 -0.83 53.03
C LEU A 247 9.38 -0.15 54.28
N PRO A 248 8.45 0.79 54.16
CA PRO A 248 7.73 1.31 55.32
C PRO A 248 6.75 0.25 55.83
N SER A 249 6.87 -0.04 57.13
CA SER A 249 5.98 -0.92 57.90
C SER A 249 4.51 -0.40 57.87
N LYS A 250 3.60 -1.34 57.66
CA LYS A 250 2.13 -1.12 57.63
C LYS A 250 1.64 -0.45 58.93
N PRO A 251 0.80 0.59 58.90
CA PRO A 251 0.13 1.09 60.09
C PRO A 251 -1.02 0.17 60.51
N LYS A 252 -1.10 -0.12 61.80
CA LYS A 252 -2.15 -0.89 62.49
C LYS A 252 -3.50 -0.17 62.31
N VAL A 253 -4.50 -0.91 61.89
CA VAL A 253 -5.92 -0.51 61.85
C VAL A 253 -6.41 -0.46 63.30
N GLN A 254 -6.81 0.72 63.76
CA GLN A 254 -7.62 0.89 64.97
C GLN A 254 -9.10 0.94 64.60
N HIS A 255 -9.85 -0.02 65.11
CA HIS A 255 -11.30 -0.04 65.13
C HIS A 255 -11.83 1.18 65.94
N ARG A 256 -12.69 1.95 65.34
CA ARG A 256 -13.58 2.86 66.08
C ARG A 256 -15.00 2.62 65.66
N THR A 257 -15.77 2.26 66.67
CA THR A 257 -17.20 1.97 66.72
C THR A 257 -18.06 3.18 66.39
N ASN A 258 -19.24 2.90 65.81
CA ASN A 258 -20.41 3.74 65.50
C ASN A 258 -20.91 4.60 66.71
N PRO A 259 -21.72 5.62 66.47
CA PRO A 259 -23.15 5.35 66.46
C PRO A 259 -23.98 6.13 65.43
N ALA A 260 -25.15 5.56 65.23
CA ALA A 260 -26.27 5.94 64.40
C ALA A 260 -26.89 7.31 64.62
N ARG A 261 -27.52 7.92 63.59
CA ARG A 261 -28.87 8.51 63.64
C ARG A 261 -29.33 8.99 62.25
N ALA A 262 -30.36 8.31 61.79
CA ALA A 262 -31.76 8.78 61.58
C ALA A 262 -32.06 9.71 60.39
N SER A 263 -32.72 9.12 59.44
CA SER A 263 -33.93 9.50 58.71
C SER A 263 -34.20 10.97 58.35
N LYS A 264 -34.50 11.23 57.06
CA LYS A 264 -35.83 11.77 56.67
C LYS A 264 -36.00 11.74 55.13
N SER A 265 -37.12 11.22 54.78
CA SER A 265 -37.89 11.20 53.57
C SER A 265 -38.24 12.55 52.96
N SER A 266 -38.44 12.62 51.66
CA SER A 266 -39.59 13.21 50.92
C SER A 266 -39.23 13.25 49.44
N GLN A 267 -39.83 12.46 48.59
CA GLN A 267 -41.14 12.61 47.93
C GLN A 267 -41.18 13.70 46.86
N THR A 268 -41.51 13.15 45.66
CA THR A 268 -42.39 13.70 44.60
C THR A 268 -41.83 14.80 43.72
N SER A 269 -41.97 14.78 42.40
CA SER A 269 -43.22 14.60 41.67
C SER A 269 -42.98 14.49 40.13
N LYS A 270 -43.88 13.78 39.51
CA LYS A 270 -44.19 13.65 38.09
C LYS A 270 -44.54 14.95 37.38
N LYS A 271 -44.24 15.05 36.05
CA LYS A 271 -45.14 15.61 35.01
C LYS A 271 -44.50 15.25 33.65
N LYS A 272 -44.97 14.42 32.83
CA LYS A 272 -46.08 14.25 31.90
C LYS A 272 -46.52 15.55 31.21
N THR A 273 -46.39 15.59 29.87
CA THR A 273 -47.42 15.94 28.88
C THR A 273 -46.73 16.19 27.53
N THR A 274 -46.92 15.33 26.52
CA THR A 274 -47.87 15.33 25.38
C THR A 274 -47.67 16.44 24.33
N ARG A 275 -47.31 16.04 23.10
CA ARG A 275 -48.11 15.92 21.85
C ARG A 275 -48.31 17.20 21.01
N LYS A 276 -48.17 16.95 19.67
CA LYS A 276 -48.70 17.64 18.47
C LYS A 276 -47.78 18.73 17.90
N SER A 277 -47.49 18.74 16.63
CA SER A 277 -48.16 18.33 15.38
C SER A 277 -47.12 17.96 14.36
#